data_77080d366fe8b15f3d281336f74aa27a
#
_entry.id   77080d366fe8b15f3d281336f74aa27a
#
_cell.length_a   1.000
_cell.length_b   1.000
_cell.length_c   1.000
_cell.angle_alpha   90.00
_cell.angle_beta   90.00
_cell.angle_gamma   90.00
#
_symmetry.space_group_name_H-M   'P 1'
#
loop_
_entity.id
_entity.type
_entity.pdbx_description
1 polymer ?
#
loop_
_entity_poly.entity_id
_entity_poly.type
_entity_poly.pdbx_seq_one_letter_code
_entity_poly.pdbx_strand_id
1 'polypeptide(L)'
;MRIHKDCFGTIAKTWAFSLLALLLAIYFIPNGIVLSIVSALILVFMAFTFWFHRLPERGRNDDDRIISAVADGKVVIVRKAFEKEYFNSECIQVSIFMDFFDVHSNFWPMNGVISYYRYHEGNYHLAFLPKASEKNEHSST
;
A
#
# COMPACT_ATOMS: atom_id res chain seq x y z
N MET A 1 -0.88 -14.33 9.71
CA MET A 1 -0.81 -12.89 9.38
C MET A 1 0.39 -12.31 10.11
N ARG A 2 1.29 -11.67 9.40
CA ARG A 2 2.51 -11.03 9.95
C ARG A 2 2.58 -9.57 9.48
N ILE A 3 3.43 -8.78 10.10
CA ILE A 3 3.79 -7.42 9.68
C ILE A 3 5.21 -7.47 9.12
N HIS A 4 5.45 -6.80 8.00
CA HIS A 4 6.81 -6.69 7.47
C HIS A 4 7.67 -5.83 8.40
N LYS A 5 8.94 -6.19 8.58
CA LYS A 5 9.86 -5.49 9.51
C LYS A 5 9.95 -3.98 9.23
N ASP A 6 9.92 -3.59 7.97
CA ASP A 6 10.05 -2.18 7.56
C ASP A 6 8.82 -1.33 7.91
N CYS A 7 7.66 -1.97 8.20
CA CYS A 7 6.45 -1.28 8.62
C CYS A 7 6.43 -0.95 10.12
N PHE A 8 7.25 -1.63 10.95
CA PHE A 8 7.24 -1.40 12.40
C PHE A 8 7.58 0.04 12.77
N GLY A 9 8.52 0.68 12.08
CA GLY A 9 8.86 2.08 12.33
C GLY A 9 7.69 3.03 12.10
N THR A 10 6.93 2.83 11.03
CA THR A 10 5.73 3.63 10.72
C THR A 10 4.63 3.39 11.74
N ILE A 11 4.34 2.13 12.04
CA ILE A 11 3.34 1.76 13.05
C ILE A 11 3.69 2.35 14.41
N ALA A 12 4.95 2.23 14.86
CA ALA A 12 5.39 2.75 16.14
C ALA A 12 5.24 4.28 16.23
N LYS A 13 5.62 5.02 15.20
CA LYS A 13 5.43 6.49 15.13
C LYS A 13 3.96 6.84 15.18
N THR A 14 3.12 6.21 14.36
CA THR A 14 1.68 6.45 14.33
C THR A 14 1.04 6.17 15.69
N TRP A 15 1.43 5.09 16.36
CA TRP A 15 0.92 4.74 17.69
C TRP A 15 1.41 5.71 18.75
N ALA A 16 2.66 6.16 18.71
CA ALA A 16 3.17 7.18 19.63
C ALA A 16 2.37 8.49 19.53
N PHE A 17 2.11 8.97 18.31
CA PHE A 17 1.25 10.14 18.08
C PHE A 17 -0.19 9.91 18.53
N SER A 18 -0.75 8.74 18.28
CA SER A 18 -2.11 8.38 18.71
C SER A 18 -2.23 8.34 20.24
N LEU A 19 -1.24 7.78 20.92
CA LEU A 19 -1.20 7.77 22.41
C LEU A 19 -1.04 9.18 22.95
N LEU A 20 -0.20 10.02 22.37
CA LEU A 20 -0.10 11.43 22.76
C LEU A 20 -1.45 12.14 22.57
N ALA A 21 -2.11 11.94 21.43
CA ALA A 21 -3.43 12.51 21.17
C ALA A 21 -4.48 12.03 22.21
N LEU A 22 -4.43 10.76 22.60
CA LEU A 22 -5.31 10.20 23.62
C LEU A 22 -5.05 10.85 25.00
N LEU A 23 -3.79 11.03 25.39
CA LEU A 23 -3.42 11.71 26.63
C LEU A 23 -3.90 13.17 26.64
N LEU A 24 -3.74 13.88 25.53
CA LEU A 24 -4.23 15.24 25.37
C LEU A 24 -5.77 15.29 25.43
N ALA A 25 -6.45 14.33 24.81
CA ALA A 25 -7.92 14.23 24.89
C ALA A 25 -8.39 14.03 26.33
N ILE A 26 -7.74 13.15 27.10
CA ILE A 26 -8.06 12.92 28.53
C ILE A 26 -7.84 14.19 29.35
N TYR A 27 -6.80 14.96 29.04
CA TYR A 27 -6.48 16.19 29.77
C TYR A 27 -7.43 17.35 29.44
N PHE A 28 -7.78 17.54 28.16
CA PHE A 28 -8.52 18.71 27.69
C PHE A 28 -10.03 18.51 27.56
N ILE A 29 -10.53 17.28 27.46
CA ILE A 29 -11.96 17.00 27.24
C ILE A 29 -12.65 16.62 28.55
N PRO A 30 -13.38 17.57 29.17
CA PRO A 30 -14.05 17.28 30.44
C PRO A 30 -15.35 16.47 30.26
N ASN A 31 -15.97 16.49 29.09
CA ASN A 31 -17.19 15.77 28.81
C ASN A 31 -16.91 14.29 28.57
N GLY A 32 -17.40 13.42 29.48
CA GLY A 32 -17.12 11.98 29.40
C GLY A 32 -17.65 11.28 28.15
N ILE A 33 -18.79 11.73 27.62
CA ILE A 33 -19.34 11.13 26.36
C ILE A 33 -18.44 11.48 25.19
N VAL A 34 -18.06 12.76 25.06
CA VAL A 34 -17.15 13.21 23.97
C VAL A 34 -15.80 12.52 24.11
N LEU A 35 -15.24 12.44 25.31
CA LEU A 35 -13.98 11.74 25.56
C LEU A 35 -14.07 10.27 25.15
N SER A 36 -15.16 9.59 25.49
CA SER A 36 -15.34 8.18 25.10
C SER A 36 -15.38 7.98 23.60
N ILE A 37 -16.08 8.85 22.87
CA ILE A 37 -16.13 8.80 21.40
C ILE A 37 -14.75 9.04 20.78
N VAL A 38 -14.05 10.10 21.23
CA VAL A 38 -12.72 10.42 20.73
C VAL A 38 -11.72 9.29 21.01
N SER A 39 -11.76 8.75 22.23
CA SER A 39 -10.89 7.62 22.60
C SER A 39 -11.18 6.39 21.74
N ALA A 40 -12.45 6.05 21.51
CA ALA A 40 -12.83 4.94 20.66
C ALA A 40 -12.32 5.13 19.21
N LEU A 41 -12.45 6.32 18.65
CA LEU A 41 -11.93 6.62 17.29
C LEU A 41 -10.41 6.48 17.22
N ILE A 42 -9.67 6.94 18.23
CA ILE A 42 -8.20 6.80 18.28
C ILE A 42 -7.85 5.31 18.36
N LEU A 43 -8.50 4.52 19.20
CA LEU A 43 -8.24 3.09 19.32
C LEU A 43 -8.55 2.32 18.03
N VAL A 44 -9.68 2.65 17.37
CA VAL A 44 -10.02 2.07 16.07
C VAL A 44 -8.97 2.42 15.03
N PHE A 45 -8.48 3.67 15.01
CA PHE A 45 -7.42 4.09 14.10
C PHE A 45 -6.09 3.33 14.36
N MET A 46 -5.72 3.13 15.62
CA MET A 46 -4.54 2.33 15.98
C MET A 46 -4.69 0.86 15.52
N ALA A 47 -5.85 0.26 15.74
CA ALA A 47 -6.13 -1.09 15.27
C ALA A 47 -6.13 -1.18 13.74
N PHE A 48 -6.69 -0.16 13.08
CA PHE A 48 -6.68 -0.06 11.62
C PHE A 48 -5.26 0.05 11.07
N THR A 49 -4.37 0.86 11.64
CA THR A 49 -2.98 0.97 11.16
C THR A 49 -2.25 -0.36 11.22
N PHE A 50 -2.47 -1.14 12.28
CA PHE A 50 -1.90 -2.48 12.39
C PHE A 50 -2.47 -3.43 11.32
N TRP A 51 -3.79 -3.42 11.12
CA TRP A 51 -4.46 -4.23 10.12
C TRP A 51 -4.06 -3.84 8.68
N PHE A 52 -3.91 -2.56 8.40
CA PHE A 52 -3.53 -2.04 7.09
C PHE A 52 -2.15 -2.54 6.63
N HIS A 53 -1.20 -2.63 7.56
CA HIS A 53 0.16 -3.10 7.27
C HIS A 53 0.29 -4.64 7.34
N ARG A 54 -0.84 -5.35 7.31
CA ARG A 54 -0.83 -6.82 7.32
C ARG A 54 -0.17 -7.40 6.09
N LEU A 55 0.62 -8.44 6.29
CA LEU A 55 1.22 -9.24 5.24
C LEU A 55 0.70 -10.68 5.36
N PRO A 56 -0.22 -11.12 4.50
CA PRO A 56 -0.70 -12.49 4.49
C PRO A 56 0.40 -13.44 4.02
N GLU A 57 0.42 -14.65 4.54
CA GLU A 57 1.23 -15.71 4.00
C GLU A 57 0.52 -16.26 2.75
N ARG A 58 1.23 -16.25 1.65
CA ARG A 58 0.74 -16.77 0.38
C ARG A 58 1.62 -17.91 -0.07
N GLY A 59 0.98 -18.96 -0.59
CA GLY A 59 1.69 -20.03 -1.27
C GLY A 59 2.44 -19.46 -2.47
N ARG A 60 3.72 -19.79 -2.57
CA ARG A 60 4.51 -19.46 -3.75
C ARG A 60 4.16 -20.42 -4.86
N ASN A 61 4.01 -19.90 -6.07
CA ASN A 61 3.94 -20.74 -7.25
C ASN A 61 5.37 -20.89 -7.80
N ASP A 62 5.86 -22.13 -7.81
CA ASP A 62 7.21 -22.43 -8.27
C ASP A 62 7.24 -22.82 -9.77
N ASP A 63 6.13 -22.72 -10.49
CA ASP A 63 6.09 -22.93 -11.94
C ASP A 63 6.54 -21.64 -12.66
N ASP A 64 7.73 -21.70 -13.26
CA ASP A 64 8.33 -20.56 -14.00
C ASP A 64 7.53 -20.11 -15.23
N ARG A 65 6.49 -20.85 -15.62
CA ARG A 65 5.57 -20.48 -16.72
C ARG A 65 4.41 -19.61 -16.26
N ILE A 66 4.26 -19.41 -14.95
CA ILE A 66 3.15 -18.67 -14.37
C ILE A 66 3.66 -17.34 -13.79
N ILE A 67 3.06 -16.25 -14.25
CA ILE A 67 3.25 -14.91 -13.70
C ILE A 67 2.13 -14.68 -12.69
N SER A 68 2.48 -14.57 -11.42
CA SER A 68 1.52 -14.27 -10.35
C SER A 68 1.16 -12.80 -10.32
N ALA A 69 -0.03 -12.47 -9.82
CA ALA A 69 -0.41 -11.07 -9.60
C ALA A 69 0.54 -10.39 -8.60
N VAL A 70 1.01 -9.20 -8.97
CA VAL A 70 1.95 -8.43 -8.15
C VAL A 70 1.31 -7.83 -6.90
N ALA A 71 -0.01 -7.68 -6.87
CA ALA A 71 -0.76 -7.08 -5.77
C ALA A 71 -2.17 -7.65 -5.69
N ASP A 72 -2.81 -7.46 -4.52
CA ASP A 72 -4.26 -7.60 -4.40
C ASP A 72 -4.95 -6.45 -5.12
N GLY A 73 -6.17 -6.69 -5.59
CA GLY A 73 -6.96 -5.66 -6.20
C GLY A 73 -7.73 -6.13 -7.43
N LYS A 74 -8.25 -5.15 -8.16
CA LYS A 74 -9.05 -5.38 -9.37
C LYS A 74 -8.22 -5.09 -10.61
N VAL A 75 -8.17 -6.04 -11.56
CA VAL A 75 -7.60 -5.79 -12.89
C VAL A 75 -8.48 -4.77 -13.61
N VAL A 76 -7.93 -3.62 -13.95
CA VAL A 76 -8.65 -2.50 -14.58
C VAL A 76 -8.26 -2.29 -16.04
N ILE A 77 -7.04 -2.71 -16.43
CA ILE A 77 -6.54 -2.59 -17.80
C ILE A 77 -5.86 -3.90 -18.19
N VAL A 78 -6.21 -4.42 -19.36
CA VAL A 78 -5.43 -5.42 -20.09
C VAL A 78 -5.39 -4.99 -21.54
N ARG A 79 -4.24 -4.57 -22.03
CA ARG A 79 -4.07 -4.09 -23.42
C ARG A 79 -2.64 -4.26 -23.92
N LYS A 80 -2.47 -4.21 -25.22
CA LYS A 80 -1.15 -3.98 -25.82
C LYS A 80 -0.75 -2.52 -25.60
N ALA A 81 0.48 -2.30 -25.20
CA ALA A 81 1.05 -0.98 -24.99
C ALA A 81 2.53 -1.00 -25.36
N PHE A 82 3.03 0.11 -25.86
CA PHE A 82 4.46 0.27 -26.11
C PHE A 82 5.15 0.71 -24.82
N GLU A 83 6.03 -0.16 -24.31
CA GLU A 83 6.85 0.13 -23.14
C GLU A 83 8.09 0.93 -23.59
N LYS A 84 8.28 2.14 -23.04
CA LYS A 84 9.28 3.12 -23.51
C LYS A 84 10.51 3.21 -22.61
N GLU A 85 10.46 2.65 -21.43
CA GLU A 85 11.47 2.92 -20.41
C GLU A 85 12.62 1.91 -20.44
N TYR A 86 12.31 0.63 -20.59
CA TYR A 86 13.29 -0.45 -20.52
C TYR A 86 13.28 -1.35 -21.75
N PHE A 87 12.14 -1.93 -22.11
CA PHE A 87 12.05 -2.86 -23.24
C PHE A 87 12.04 -2.17 -24.60
N ASN A 88 11.54 -0.94 -24.64
CA ASN A 88 11.35 -0.16 -25.87
C ASN A 88 10.64 -0.97 -26.97
N SER A 89 9.59 -1.67 -26.60
CA SER A 89 8.86 -2.62 -27.44
C SER A 89 7.40 -2.73 -27.08
N GLU A 90 6.60 -3.40 -27.90
CA GLU A 90 5.22 -3.74 -27.59
C GLU A 90 5.16 -4.82 -26.51
N CYS A 91 4.40 -4.55 -25.47
CA CYS A 91 4.15 -5.42 -24.35
C CYS A 91 2.65 -5.53 -24.04
N ILE A 92 2.28 -6.51 -23.25
CA ILE A 92 0.94 -6.59 -22.66
C ILE A 92 0.97 -5.86 -21.31
N GLN A 93 0.24 -4.75 -21.24
CA GLN A 93 0.03 -4.03 -19.99
C GLN A 93 -1.12 -4.66 -19.22
N VAL A 94 -0.87 -5.04 -17.95
CA VAL A 94 -1.89 -5.43 -16.99
C VAL A 94 -1.82 -4.44 -15.83
N SER A 95 -2.90 -3.70 -15.58
CA SER A 95 -2.97 -2.74 -14.47
C SER A 95 -3.94 -3.25 -13.41
N ILE A 96 -3.49 -3.25 -12.17
CA ILE A 96 -4.25 -3.67 -10.99
C ILE A 96 -4.50 -2.44 -10.13
N PHE A 97 -5.77 -2.13 -9.87
CA PHE A 97 -6.18 -1.11 -8.92
C PHE A 97 -6.33 -1.74 -7.55
N MET A 98 -5.59 -1.23 -6.59
CA MET A 98 -5.64 -1.66 -5.20
C MET A 98 -6.61 -0.77 -4.44
N ASP A 99 -7.65 -1.36 -3.87
CA ASP A 99 -8.62 -0.66 -3.02
C ASP A 99 -8.02 -0.41 -1.63
N PHE A 100 -8.57 0.57 -0.91
CA PHE A 100 -8.11 0.95 0.43
C PHE A 100 -8.09 -0.21 1.45
N PHE A 101 -8.97 -1.20 1.28
CA PHE A 101 -9.08 -2.37 2.15
C PHE A 101 -8.27 -3.58 1.67
N ASP A 102 -7.67 -3.51 0.49
CA ASP A 102 -6.80 -4.56 -0.02
C ASP A 102 -5.48 -4.65 0.77
N VAL A 103 -4.69 -5.68 0.52
CA VAL A 103 -3.35 -5.78 1.09
C VAL A 103 -2.42 -4.83 0.37
N HIS A 104 -1.94 -3.79 1.06
CA HIS A 104 -1.05 -2.76 0.50
C HIS A 104 0.42 -3.23 0.45
N SER A 105 0.64 -4.35 -0.21
CA SER A 105 1.97 -4.93 -0.42
C SER A 105 2.09 -5.47 -1.83
N ASN A 106 3.19 -5.16 -2.49
CA ASN A 106 3.53 -5.73 -3.78
C ASN A 106 4.40 -6.97 -3.60
N PHE A 107 4.17 -7.96 -4.45
CA PHE A 107 4.87 -9.24 -4.46
C PHE A 107 5.57 -9.45 -5.80
N TRP A 108 6.70 -10.12 -5.78
CA TRP A 108 7.39 -10.50 -7.00
C TRP A 108 6.53 -11.49 -7.81
N PRO A 109 6.27 -11.21 -9.09
CA PRO A 109 5.37 -12.04 -9.89
C PRO A 109 5.95 -13.39 -10.26
N MET A 110 7.28 -13.50 -10.28
CA MET A 110 8.02 -14.72 -10.64
C MET A 110 9.43 -14.68 -10.06
N ASN A 111 10.15 -15.78 -10.17
CA ASN A 111 11.58 -15.82 -9.87
C ASN A 111 12.38 -15.04 -10.91
N GLY A 112 13.37 -14.29 -10.49
CA GLY A 112 14.21 -13.53 -11.42
C GLY A 112 15.30 -12.75 -10.71
N VAL A 113 16.09 -12.04 -11.52
CA VAL A 113 17.12 -11.11 -11.06
C VAL A 113 16.70 -9.71 -11.49
N ILE A 114 16.75 -8.77 -10.55
CA ILE A 114 16.46 -7.36 -10.83
C ILE A 114 17.58 -6.84 -11.71
N SER A 115 17.26 -6.47 -12.95
CA SER A 115 18.19 -5.90 -13.92
C SER A 115 18.01 -4.39 -14.12
N TYR A 116 16.88 -3.86 -13.66
CA TYR A 116 16.53 -2.45 -13.79
C TYR A 116 15.80 -1.95 -12.55
N TYR A 117 16.11 -0.73 -12.13
CA TYR A 117 15.36 0.01 -11.12
C TYR A 117 15.46 1.50 -11.41
N ARG A 118 14.32 2.17 -11.40
CA ARG A 118 14.25 3.62 -11.50
C ARG A 118 13.15 4.18 -10.63
N TYR A 119 13.48 5.23 -9.89
CA TYR A 119 12.53 6.02 -9.13
C TYR A 119 12.13 7.26 -9.94
N HIS A 120 10.83 7.55 -9.97
CA HIS A 120 10.26 8.70 -10.64
C HIS A 120 9.60 9.59 -9.61
N GLU A 121 10.13 10.80 -9.45
CA GLU A 121 9.50 11.83 -8.64
C GLU A 121 8.17 12.25 -9.26
N GLY A 122 7.19 12.55 -8.41
CA GLY A 122 5.86 12.93 -8.87
C GLY A 122 5.00 13.53 -7.78
N ASN A 123 3.71 13.64 -8.10
CA ASN A 123 2.69 14.17 -7.20
C ASN A 123 2.05 13.03 -6.38
N TYR A 124 1.09 13.40 -5.51
CA TYR A 124 0.31 12.49 -4.67
C TYR A 124 -1.17 12.65 -4.96
N HIS A 125 -1.58 12.48 -6.23
CA HIS A 125 -2.99 12.50 -6.60
C HIS A 125 -3.66 11.20 -6.14
N LEU A 126 -4.95 11.28 -5.83
CA LEU A 126 -5.74 10.11 -5.51
C LEU A 126 -5.73 9.12 -6.68
N ALA A 127 -5.47 7.85 -6.40
CA ALA A 127 -5.19 6.82 -7.41
C ALA A 127 -6.33 6.58 -8.42
N PHE A 128 -7.57 6.94 -8.05
CA PHE A 128 -8.74 6.83 -8.93
C PHE A 128 -8.93 8.02 -9.87
N LEU A 129 -8.11 9.08 -9.77
CA LEU A 129 -8.20 10.23 -10.66
C LEU A 129 -7.55 9.93 -12.02
N PRO A 130 -8.09 10.50 -13.11
CA PRO A 130 -7.48 10.38 -14.44
C PRO A 130 -6.01 10.85 -14.41
N LYS A 131 -5.13 10.09 -15.07
CA LYS A 131 -3.69 10.36 -15.16
C LYS A 131 -2.91 10.32 -13.82
N ALA A 132 -3.50 9.82 -12.74
CA ALA A 132 -2.77 9.64 -11.49
C ALA A 132 -1.53 8.75 -11.68
N SER A 133 -1.66 7.65 -12.43
CA SER A 133 -0.55 6.73 -12.74
C SER A 133 0.59 7.34 -13.58
N GLU A 134 0.33 8.44 -14.31
CA GLU A 134 1.35 9.14 -15.10
C GLU A 134 2.05 10.25 -14.32
N LYS A 135 1.38 10.83 -13.33
CA LYS A 135 1.84 12.03 -12.62
C LYS A 135 2.29 11.78 -11.20
N ASN A 136 1.88 10.66 -10.62
CA ASN A 136 2.25 10.31 -9.25
C ASN A 136 3.67 9.75 -9.19
N GLU A 137 4.26 9.96 -8.03
CA GLU A 137 5.48 9.27 -7.61
C GLU A 137 5.34 7.77 -7.81
N HIS A 138 6.31 7.14 -8.45
CA HIS A 138 6.33 5.70 -8.69
C HIS A 138 7.74 5.17 -8.89
N SER A 139 7.88 3.85 -8.87
CA SER A 139 9.12 3.16 -9.18
C SER A 139 8.90 2.11 -10.25
N SER A 140 9.87 1.97 -11.14
CA SER A 140 9.96 0.91 -12.15
C SER A 140 11.03 -0.09 -11.72
N THR A 141 10.73 -1.37 -11.86
CA THR A 141 11.64 -2.47 -11.53
C THR A 141 11.51 -3.58 -12.53
#